data_19785477b4336d057b16316d489fc7a2
#
_entry.id   19785477b4336d057b16316d489fc7a2
#
_cell.length_a   1.000
_cell.length_b   1.000
_cell.length_c   1.000
_cell.angle_alpha   90.00
_cell.angle_beta   90.00
_cell.angle_gamma   90.00
#
_symmetry.space_group_name_H-M   'P 1'
#
loop_
_entity.id
_entity.type
_entity.pdbx_description
1 polymer ?
#
loop_
_entity_poly.entity_id
_entity_poly.type
_entity_poly.pdbx_seq_one_letter_code
_entity_poly.pdbx_strand_id
1 'polypeptide(L)'
;MPKPAATAHRGVTRDAVAQAAADLVASDGLEALSVRQVANRLGVWPTTVMHHAGGRRDGLLALLIEHLAAGIRTESHGSWRTRLTELGNEIRRVALGHRGLADELLRSGATGPQALRLADAILDALQDAGLDPDVAQDAYDVFLTYVLGSAGRQTTVTAPARWRAFEIALDQAEPDTYLALEHATRRGTTRDDDARFDGGLDLVLDAIAGRTSR
;
A
#
# COMPACT_ATOMS: atom_id res chain seq x y z
N MET A 1 -7.96 -36.07 -14.62
CA MET A 1 -7.03 -35.00 -14.24
C MET A 1 -5.61 -35.54 -14.33
N PRO A 2 -4.69 -34.93 -15.08
CA PRO A 2 -3.32 -35.42 -15.16
C PRO A 2 -2.63 -35.25 -13.81
N LYS A 3 -1.95 -36.31 -13.38
CA LYS A 3 -1.13 -36.39 -12.15
C LYS A 3 0.08 -35.48 -12.34
N PRO A 4 0.39 -34.52 -11.46
CA PRO A 4 1.61 -33.73 -11.57
C PRO A 4 2.83 -34.66 -11.48
N ALA A 5 3.83 -34.38 -12.32
CA ALA A 5 5.04 -35.18 -12.40
C ALA A 5 5.77 -35.17 -11.05
N ALA A 6 6.21 -36.35 -10.60
CA ALA A 6 6.79 -36.62 -9.28
C ALA A 6 8.17 -35.98 -9.00
N THR A 7 8.59 -34.97 -9.77
CA THR A 7 9.94 -34.39 -9.69
C THR A 7 10.04 -33.09 -8.90
N ALA A 8 8.91 -32.52 -8.43
CA ALA A 8 8.88 -31.17 -7.82
C ALA A 8 8.89 -31.16 -6.26
N HIS A 9 9.19 -32.26 -5.59
CA HIS A 9 9.04 -32.40 -4.12
C HIS A 9 10.29 -32.04 -3.32
N ARG A 10 11.38 -31.62 -3.97
CA ARG A 10 12.58 -31.17 -3.24
C ARG A 10 12.70 -29.65 -3.34
N GLY A 11 12.25 -28.92 -2.31
CA GLY A 11 12.73 -27.58 -2.04
C GLY A 11 11.79 -26.40 -2.23
N VAL A 12 10.45 -26.56 -2.15
CA VAL A 12 9.60 -25.37 -2.00
C VAL A 12 9.87 -24.76 -0.62
N THR A 13 10.41 -23.54 -0.64
CA THR A 13 10.72 -22.79 0.57
C THR A 13 9.56 -21.86 0.93
N ARG A 14 9.55 -21.34 2.16
CA ARG A 14 8.61 -20.31 2.60
C ARG A 14 8.69 -19.07 1.70
N ASP A 15 9.90 -18.68 1.29
CA ASP A 15 10.14 -17.55 0.41
C ASP A 15 9.59 -17.80 -1.01
N ALA A 16 9.73 -19.02 -1.53
CA ALA A 16 9.14 -19.36 -2.83
C ALA A 16 7.60 -19.28 -2.80
N VAL A 17 6.96 -19.67 -1.68
CA VAL A 17 5.50 -19.51 -1.49
C VAL A 17 5.13 -18.05 -1.41
N ALA A 18 5.88 -17.24 -0.67
CA ALA A 18 5.65 -15.80 -0.54
C ALA A 18 5.81 -15.08 -1.88
N GLN A 19 6.88 -15.38 -2.63
CA GLN A 19 7.11 -14.83 -3.97
C GLN A 19 5.98 -15.21 -4.94
N ALA A 20 5.57 -16.48 -4.97
CA ALA A 20 4.47 -16.91 -5.84
C ALA A 20 3.13 -16.27 -5.47
N ALA A 21 2.91 -15.97 -4.19
CA ALA A 21 1.77 -15.20 -3.73
C ALA A 21 1.85 -13.74 -4.20
N ALA A 22 3.03 -13.11 -4.11
CA ALA A 22 3.27 -11.75 -4.59
C ALA A 22 3.05 -11.64 -6.11
N ASP A 23 3.60 -12.56 -6.89
CA ASP A 23 3.42 -12.60 -8.35
C ASP A 23 1.95 -12.81 -8.74
N LEU A 24 1.21 -13.62 -7.98
CA LEU A 24 -0.22 -13.84 -8.20
C LEU A 24 -1.01 -12.56 -7.96
N VAL A 25 -0.75 -11.88 -6.84
CA VAL A 25 -1.47 -10.65 -6.49
C VAL A 25 -1.09 -9.50 -7.43
N ALA A 26 0.15 -9.43 -7.88
CA ALA A 26 0.58 -8.45 -8.88
C ALA A 26 -0.16 -8.63 -10.22
N SER A 27 -0.39 -9.88 -10.66
CA SER A 27 -1.08 -10.16 -11.92
C SER A 27 -2.61 -10.07 -11.80
N ASP A 28 -3.19 -10.65 -10.76
CA ASP A 28 -4.63 -10.92 -10.66
C ASP A 28 -5.33 -10.15 -9.54
N GLY A 29 -4.59 -9.49 -8.66
CA GLY A 29 -5.09 -8.78 -7.48
C GLY A 29 -5.26 -9.67 -6.26
N LEU A 30 -5.49 -9.03 -5.11
CA LEU A 30 -5.57 -9.72 -3.81
C LEU A 30 -6.76 -10.70 -3.71
N GLU A 31 -7.82 -10.46 -4.46
CA GLU A 31 -8.99 -11.34 -4.52
C GLU A 31 -8.65 -12.74 -5.04
N ALA A 32 -7.65 -12.85 -5.92
CA ALA A 32 -7.18 -14.12 -6.46
C ALA A 32 -6.35 -14.93 -5.44
N LEU A 33 -5.88 -14.31 -4.33
CA LEU A 33 -5.01 -14.95 -3.37
C LEU A 33 -5.69 -16.14 -2.69
N SER A 34 -5.23 -17.32 -2.99
CA SER A 34 -5.68 -18.56 -2.36
C SER A 34 -4.58 -19.62 -2.35
N VAL A 35 -4.62 -20.50 -1.38
CA VAL A 35 -3.69 -21.64 -1.27
C VAL A 35 -3.67 -22.46 -2.57
N ARG A 36 -4.83 -22.66 -3.20
CA ARG A 36 -4.95 -23.43 -4.44
C ARG A 36 -4.27 -22.77 -5.61
N GLN A 37 -4.44 -21.44 -5.78
CA GLN A 37 -3.84 -20.71 -6.88
C GLN A 37 -2.32 -20.63 -6.74
N VAL A 38 -1.81 -20.37 -5.53
CA VAL A 38 -0.37 -20.38 -5.25
C VAL A 38 0.22 -21.79 -5.48
N ALA A 39 -0.48 -22.85 -5.04
CA ALA A 39 -0.05 -24.23 -5.27
C ALA A 39 0.01 -24.56 -6.78
N ASN A 40 -1.01 -24.14 -7.55
CA ASN A 40 -1.02 -24.31 -9.01
C ASN A 40 0.16 -23.59 -9.67
N ARG A 41 0.46 -22.36 -9.25
CA ARG A 41 1.56 -21.56 -9.80
C ARG A 41 2.93 -22.20 -9.53
N LEU A 42 3.08 -22.83 -8.37
CA LEU A 42 4.29 -23.55 -7.98
C LEU A 42 4.37 -24.99 -8.51
N GLY A 43 3.29 -25.55 -9.07
CA GLY A 43 3.23 -26.94 -9.51
C GLY A 43 3.30 -27.94 -8.35
N VAL A 44 2.79 -27.57 -7.16
CA VAL A 44 2.82 -28.40 -5.94
C VAL A 44 1.42 -28.70 -5.41
N TRP A 45 1.33 -29.56 -4.41
CA TRP A 45 0.07 -29.83 -3.73
C TRP A 45 -0.32 -28.65 -2.80
N PRO A 46 -1.63 -28.31 -2.67
CA PRO A 46 -2.10 -27.29 -1.75
C PRO A 46 -1.64 -27.48 -0.30
N THR A 47 -1.46 -28.71 0.13
CA THR A 47 -0.95 -29.07 1.47
C THR A 47 0.48 -28.56 1.70
N THR A 48 1.32 -28.49 0.66
CA THR A 48 2.66 -27.92 0.73
C THR A 48 2.60 -26.42 1.03
N VAL A 49 1.75 -25.68 0.31
CA VAL A 49 1.53 -24.24 0.55
C VAL A 49 0.94 -24.00 1.94
N MET A 50 -0.07 -24.81 2.34
CA MET A 50 -0.68 -24.72 3.66
C MET A 50 0.33 -24.92 4.80
N HIS A 51 1.28 -25.84 4.64
CA HIS A 51 2.35 -26.04 5.63
C HIS A 51 3.14 -24.77 5.88
N HIS A 52 3.53 -24.06 4.83
CA HIS A 52 4.27 -22.79 4.93
C HIS A 52 3.39 -21.62 5.39
N ALA A 53 2.10 -21.62 5.09
CA ALA A 53 1.12 -20.60 5.47
C ALA A 53 0.47 -20.85 6.84
N GLY A 54 0.97 -21.78 7.65
CA GLY A 54 0.41 -22.08 8.98
C GLY A 54 -1.04 -22.59 8.94
N GLY A 55 -1.46 -23.21 7.84
CA GLY A 55 -2.76 -23.87 7.71
C GLY A 55 -3.96 -22.96 7.38
N ARG A 56 -3.77 -21.65 7.23
CA ARG A 56 -4.86 -20.67 7.03
C ARG A 56 -4.60 -19.72 5.85
N ARG A 57 -5.70 -19.17 5.28
CA ARG A 57 -5.60 -18.07 4.29
C ARG A 57 -4.91 -16.84 4.87
N ASP A 58 -5.20 -16.51 6.13
CA ASP A 58 -4.59 -15.36 6.82
C ASP A 58 -3.08 -15.53 6.97
N GLY A 59 -2.58 -16.75 7.16
CA GLY A 59 -1.15 -17.03 7.15
C GLY A 59 -0.49 -16.82 5.78
N LEU A 60 -1.20 -17.10 4.68
CA LEU A 60 -0.71 -16.81 3.34
C LEU A 60 -0.66 -15.32 3.07
N LEU A 61 -1.67 -14.57 3.52
CA LEU A 61 -1.69 -13.11 3.47
C LEU A 61 -0.55 -12.51 4.29
N ALA A 62 -0.33 -13.01 5.50
CA ALA A 62 0.79 -12.57 6.36
C ALA A 62 2.14 -12.83 5.69
N LEU A 63 2.33 -13.99 5.03
CA LEU A 63 3.55 -14.27 4.26
C LEU A 63 3.76 -13.30 3.11
N LEU A 64 2.70 -12.99 2.37
CA LEU A 64 2.72 -12.01 1.29
C LEU A 64 3.16 -10.63 1.82
N ILE A 65 2.48 -10.13 2.87
CA ILE A 65 2.76 -8.82 3.45
C ILE A 65 4.22 -8.74 3.94
N GLU A 66 4.69 -9.76 4.66
CA GLU A 66 6.07 -9.84 5.13
C GLU A 66 7.09 -9.82 3.99
N HIS A 67 6.83 -10.59 2.93
CA HIS A 67 7.69 -10.62 1.76
C HIS A 67 7.76 -9.25 1.07
N LEU A 68 6.63 -8.58 0.89
CA LEU A 68 6.57 -7.26 0.28
C LEU A 68 7.22 -6.19 1.15
N ALA A 69 6.98 -6.23 2.45
CA ALA A 69 7.59 -5.30 3.41
C ALA A 69 9.12 -5.48 3.50
N ALA A 70 9.64 -6.71 3.37
CA ALA A 70 11.07 -6.98 3.32
C ALA A 70 11.77 -6.30 2.14
N GLY A 71 11.05 -6.08 1.03
CA GLY A 71 11.55 -5.38 -0.14
C GLY A 71 11.60 -3.86 -0.02
N ILE A 72 11.00 -3.28 1.03
CA ILE A 72 11.02 -1.84 1.29
C ILE A 72 12.27 -1.49 2.08
N ARG A 73 13.09 -0.60 1.55
CA ARG A 73 14.28 -0.09 2.23
C ARG A 73 13.87 0.89 3.34
N THR A 74 14.37 0.67 4.55
CA THR A 74 14.17 1.55 5.70
C THR A 74 15.43 2.33 6.06
N GLU A 75 16.58 1.93 5.52
CA GLU A 75 17.83 2.63 5.69
C GLU A 75 17.87 3.83 4.74
N SER A 76 17.48 4.99 5.23
CA SER A 76 17.57 6.26 4.53
C SER A 76 18.41 7.23 5.34
N HIS A 77 19.31 7.95 4.66
CA HIS A 77 20.13 8.99 5.26
C HIS A 77 19.58 10.35 4.86
N GLY A 78 19.39 11.23 5.83
CA GLY A 78 18.88 12.58 5.56
C GLY A 78 17.93 13.08 6.64
N SER A 79 17.23 14.16 6.33
CA SER A 79 16.24 14.73 7.24
C SER A 79 15.06 13.77 7.44
N TRP A 80 14.36 13.91 8.57
CA TRP A 80 13.12 13.19 8.82
C TRP A 80 12.13 13.30 7.63
N ARG A 81 12.05 14.48 7.01
CA ARG A 81 11.17 14.73 5.86
C ARG A 81 11.59 13.88 4.65
N THR A 82 12.88 13.82 4.35
CA THR A 82 13.42 12.99 3.27
C THR A 82 13.11 11.52 3.52
N ARG A 83 13.34 11.04 4.73
CA ARG A 83 13.07 9.66 5.15
C ARG A 83 11.59 9.29 4.97
N LEU A 84 10.67 10.12 5.46
CA LEU A 84 9.23 9.88 5.32
C LEU A 84 8.78 9.97 3.85
N THR A 85 9.35 10.87 3.05
CA THR A 85 9.05 10.96 1.62
C THR A 85 9.46 9.68 0.90
N GLU A 86 10.66 9.16 1.15
CA GLU A 86 11.15 7.91 0.55
C GLU A 86 10.34 6.70 0.98
N LEU A 87 10.04 6.58 2.30
CA LEU A 87 9.19 5.51 2.84
C LEU A 87 7.77 5.55 2.24
N GLY A 88 7.17 6.72 2.16
CA GLY A 88 5.85 6.90 1.57
C GLY A 88 5.79 6.48 0.10
N ASN A 89 6.80 6.87 -0.68
CA ASN A 89 6.92 6.48 -2.08
C ASN A 89 7.12 4.96 -2.26
N GLU A 90 7.96 4.33 -1.44
CA GLU A 90 8.18 2.88 -1.49
C GLU A 90 6.92 2.09 -1.09
N ILE A 91 6.24 2.49 -0.01
CA ILE A 91 4.97 1.87 0.42
C ILE A 91 3.93 2.01 -0.68
N ARG A 92 3.77 3.21 -1.25
CA ARG A 92 2.85 3.46 -2.36
C ARG A 92 3.17 2.61 -3.57
N ARG A 93 4.43 2.52 -3.97
CA ARG A 93 4.90 1.71 -5.10
C ARG A 93 4.50 0.23 -4.93
N VAL A 94 4.72 -0.32 -3.74
CA VAL A 94 4.32 -1.70 -3.41
C VAL A 94 2.81 -1.85 -3.47
N ALA A 95 2.06 -0.92 -2.89
CA ALA A 95 0.60 -0.98 -2.85
C ALA A 95 -0.03 -0.86 -4.26
N LEU A 96 0.52 -0.01 -5.14
CA LEU A 96 0.08 0.12 -6.53
C LEU A 96 0.36 -1.13 -7.37
N GLY A 97 1.48 -1.79 -7.11
CA GLY A 97 1.83 -3.05 -7.77
C GLY A 97 0.97 -4.25 -7.36
N HIS A 98 0.15 -4.13 -6.30
CA HIS A 98 -0.60 -5.24 -5.72
C HIS A 98 -2.04 -4.80 -5.41
N ARG A 99 -2.90 -4.78 -6.43
CA ARG A 99 -4.29 -4.32 -6.31
C ARG A 99 -5.04 -4.99 -5.14
N GLY A 100 -5.69 -4.19 -4.31
CA GLY A 100 -6.42 -4.60 -3.11
C GLY A 100 -5.56 -4.69 -1.85
N LEU A 101 -4.23 -4.63 -1.95
CA LEU A 101 -3.33 -4.69 -0.80
C LEU A 101 -3.50 -3.48 0.13
N ALA A 102 -3.60 -2.27 -0.43
CA ALA A 102 -3.77 -1.05 0.35
C ALA A 102 -5.03 -1.09 1.23
N ASP A 103 -6.16 -1.50 0.65
CA ASP A 103 -7.43 -1.61 1.36
C ASP A 103 -7.37 -2.69 2.45
N GLU A 104 -6.66 -3.79 2.20
CA GLU A 104 -6.45 -4.83 3.18
C GLU A 104 -5.60 -4.33 4.36
N LEU A 105 -4.49 -3.64 4.09
CA LEU A 105 -3.61 -3.09 5.13
C LEU A 105 -4.32 -2.04 5.99
N LEU A 106 -5.16 -1.19 5.40
CA LEU A 106 -5.99 -0.22 6.14
C LEU A 106 -7.02 -0.90 7.04
N ARG A 107 -7.51 -2.08 6.66
CA ARG A 107 -8.54 -2.80 7.41
C ARG A 107 -7.99 -3.68 8.52
N SER A 108 -6.91 -4.39 8.27
CA SER A 108 -6.37 -5.41 9.18
C SER A 108 -5.01 -5.06 9.79
N GLY A 109 -4.31 -4.05 9.27
CA GLY A 109 -2.95 -3.75 9.63
C GLY A 109 -1.96 -4.85 9.23
N ALA A 110 -0.72 -4.72 9.70
CA ALA A 110 0.33 -5.71 9.52
C ALA A 110 1.23 -5.72 10.77
N THR A 111 1.48 -6.91 11.32
CA THR A 111 2.17 -7.08 12.62
C THR A 111 3.35 -8.04 12.56
N GLY A 112 3.77 -8.48 11.40
CA GLY A 112 4.95 -9.33 11.23
C GLY A 112 6.26 -8.57 11.37
N PRO A 113 7.41 -9.27 11.52
CA PRO A 113 8.70 -8.65 11.79
C PRO A 113 9.11 -7.55 10.79
N GLN A 114 8.83 -7.73 9.51
CA GLN A 114 9.18 -6.72 8.49
C GLN A 114 8.23 -5.52 8.52
N ALA A 115 6.95 -5.75 8.81
CA ALA A 115 5.99 -4.67 9.02
C ALA A 115 6.34 -3.85 10.28
N LEU A 116 6.77 -4.50 11.36
CA LEU A 116 7.24 -3.82 12.58
C LEU A 116 8.50 -2.99 12.30
N ARG A 117 9.47 -3.52 11.53
CA ARG A 117 10.66 -2.77 11.11
C ARG A 117 10.30 -1.51 10.33
N LEU A 118 9.30 -1.60 9.46
CA LEU A 118 8.82 -0.46 8.67
C LEU A 118 8.12 0.58 9.56
N ALA A 119 7.26 0.14 10.48
CA ALA A 119 6.59 1.00 11.44
C ALA A 119 7.60 1.74 12.34
N ASP A 120 8.61 1.03 12.85
CA ASP A 120 9.69 1.58 13.65
C ASP A 120 10.47 2.66 12.90
N ALA A 121 10.82 2.43 11.62
CA ALA A 121 11.52 3.40 10.80
C ALA A 121 10.69 4.68 10.54
N ILE A 122 9.36 4.57 10.42
CA ILE A 122 8.46 5.73 10.29
C ILE A 122 8.42 6.50 11.60
N LEU A 123 8.22 5.80 12.73
CA LEU A 123 8.15 6.43 14.05
C LEU A 123 9.48 7.10 14.44
N ASP A 124 10.61 6.47 14.14
CA ASP A 124 11.94 7.04 14.34
C ASP A 124 12.13 8.34 13.54
N ALA A 125 11.69 8.39 12.29
CA ALA A 125 11.72 9.63 11.51
C ALA A 125 10.79 10.73 12.09
N LEU A 126 9.65 10.35 12.64
CA LEU A 126 8.73 11.29 13.30
C LEU A 126 9.29 11.82 14.63
N GLN A 127 10.01 11.00 15.40
CA GLN A 127 10.74 11.43 16.58
C GLN A 127 11.89 12.37 16.24
N ASP A 128 12.63 12.08 15.16
CA ASP A 128 13.67 12.98 14.64
C ASP A 128 13.10 14.34 14.17
N ALA A 129 11.82 14.38 13.80
CA ALA A 129 11.11 15.64 13.56
C ALA A 129 10.88 16.47 14.84
N GLY A 130 11.10 15.91 16.02
CA GLY A 130 10.88 16.56 17.31
C GLY A 130 9.44 16.51 17.82
N LEU A 131 8.66 15.51 17.38
CA LEU A 131 7.31 15.28 17.89
C LEU A 131 7.33 14.57 19.25
N ASP A 132 6.41 14.96 20.12
CA ASP A 132 6.11 14.17 21.32
C ASP A 132 5.58 12.78 20.93
N PRO A 133 5.80 11.73 21.77
CA PRO A 133 5.41 10.36 21.43
C PRO A 133 3.93 10.19 21.05
N ASP A 134 3.00 10.85 21.74
CA ASP A 134 1.57 10.79 21.45
C ASP A 134 1.25 11.43 20.09
N VAL A 135 1.88 12.57 19.79
CA VAL A 135 1.74 13.27 18.51
C VAL A 135 2.39 12.46 17.37
N ALA A 136 3.49 11.77 17.65
CA ALA A 136 4.15 10.90 16.68
C ALA A 136 3.26 9.71 16.29
N GLN A 137 2.50 9.16 17.25
CA GLN A 137 1.53 8.10 16.95
C GLN A 137 0.40 8.60 16.03
N ASP A 138 -0.20 9.75 16.35
CA ASP A 138 -1.23 10.36 15.50
C ASP A 138 -0.68 10.66 14.10
N ALA A 139 0.54 11.18 13.99
CA ALA A 139 1.20 11.48 12.74
C ALA A 139 1.50 10.22 11.92
N TYR A 140 1.87 9.11 12.58
CA TYR A 140 2.04 7.80 11.95
C TYR A 140 0.74 7.32 11.29
N ASP A 141 -0.38 7.38 12.02
CA ASP A 141 -1.69 6.96 11.52
C ASP A 141 -2.15 7.82 10.33
N VAL A 142 -1.98 9.14 10.41
CA VAL A 142 -2.29 10.06 9.31
C VAL A 142 -1.42 9.78 8.09
N PHE A 143 -0.11 9.61 8.28
CA PHE A 143 0.84 9.32 7.21
C PHE A 143 0.48 8.02 6.47
N LEU A 144 0.30 6.91 7.20
CA LEU A 144 -0.07 5.63 6.60
C LEU A 144 -1.44 5.66 5.93
N THR A 145 -2.42 6.28 6.57
CA THR A 145 -3.76 6.43 5.99
C THR A 145 -3.70 7.21 4.68
N TYR A 146 -2.91 8.28 4.63
CA TYR A 146 -2.71 9.04 3.40
C TYR A 146 -2.06 8.20 2.30
N VAL A 147 -0.92 7.56 2.60
CA VAL A 147 -0.15 6.77 1.62
C VAL A 147 -0.97 5.61 1.08
N LEU A 148 -1.53 4.78 1.95
CA LEU A 148 -2.33 3.61 1.55
C LEU A 148 -3.65 4.03 0.92
N GLY A 149 -4.36 5.01 1.49
CA GLY A 149 -5.63 5.50 0.95
C GLY A 149 -5.50 6.12 -0.45
N SER A 150 -4.39 6.82 -0.72
CA SER A 150 -4.10 7.35 -2.06
C SER A 150 -3.86 6.23 -3.07
N ALA A 151 -3.07 5.20 -2.70
CA ALA A 151 -2.79 4.03 -3.53
C ALA A 151 -4.05 3.21 -3.81
N GLY A 152 -4.86 2.90 -2.78
CA GLY A 152 -6.10 2.15 -2.92
C GLY A 152 -7.09 2.83 -3.85
N ARG A 153 -7.25 4.16 -3.73
CA ARG A 153 -8.09 4.93 -4.64
C ARG A 153 -7.60 4.92 -6.09
N GLN A 154 -6.30 5.02 -6.31
CA GLN A 154 -5.71 5.02 -7.65
C GLN A 154 -5.90 3.69 -8.36
N THR A 155 -5.84 2.56 -7.65
CA THR A 155 -6.09 1.23 -8.23
C THR A 155 -7.57 0.99 -8.59
N THR A 156 -8.48 1.81 -8.06
CA THR A 156 -9.93 1.72 -8.33
C THR A 156 -10.37 2.71 -9.40
N VAL A 157 -10.07 4.00 -9.22
CA VAL A 157 -10.41 5.08 -10.14
C VAL A 157 -9.31 6.14 -10.12
N THR A 158 -8.69 6.39 -11.26
CA THR A 158 -7.65 7.43 -11.37
C THR A 158 -8.18 8.82 -11.01
N ALA A 159 -7.31 9.70 -10.53
CA ALA A 159 -7.71 11.05 -10.14
C ALA A 159 -8.33 11.84 -11.32
N PRO A 160 -7.76 11.85 -12.54
CA PRO A 160 -8.38 12.51 -13.68
C PRO A 160 -9.79 11.99 -14.00
N ALA A 161 -10.00 10.67 -13.95
CA ALA A 161 -11.31 10.07 -14.19
C ALA A 161 -12.35 10.49 -13.14
N ARG A 162 -11.95 10.56 -11.87
CA ARG A 162 -12.79 11.01 -10.76
C ARG A 162 -13.20 12.47 -10.89
N TRP A 163 -12.25 13.35 -11.27
CA TRP A 163 -12.55 14.75 -11.46
C TRP A 163 -13.41 15.00 -12.71
N ARG A 164 -13.23 14.19 -13.76
CA ARG A 164 -14.11 14.24 -14.94
C ARG A 164 -15.54 13.84 -14.61
N ALA A 165 -15.75 12.91 -13.68
CA ALA A 165 -17.10 12.58 -13.21
C ALA A 165 -17.80 13.78 -12.53
N PHE A 166 -17.05 14.59 -11.75
CA PHE A 166 -17.57 15.84 -11.21
C PHE A 166 -17.87 16.87 -12.31
N GLU A 167 -17.01 17.01 -13.31
CA GLU A 167 -17.24 17.87 -14.46
C GLU A 167 -18.57 17.55 -15.16
N ILE A 168 -18.81 16.28 -15.47
CA ILE A 168 -20.06 15.81 -16.08
C ILE A 168 -21.27 16.08 -15.17
N ALA A 169 -21.14 15.90 -13.86
CA ALA A 169 -22.21 16.17 -12.92
C ALA A 169 -22.51 17.67 -12.78
N LEU A 170 -21.49 18.51 -12.83
CA LEU A 170 -21.63 19.97 -12.79
C LEU A 170 -22.35 20.53 -14.03
N ASP A 171 -22.11 19.95 -15.21
CA ASP A 171 -22.79 20.34 -16.44
C ASP A 171 -24.32 20.13 -16.38
N GLN A 172 -24.80 19.31 -15.45
CA GLN A 172 -26.22 19.02 -15.22
C GLN A 172 -26.80 19.79 -14.02
N ALA A 173 -25.97 20.52 -13.30
CA ALA A 173 -26.36 21.27 -12.12
C ALA A 173 -26.86 22.68 -12.48
N GLU A 174 -27.63 23.33 -11.56
CA GLU A 174 -27.98 24.73 -11.67
C GLU A 174 -26.70 25.59 -11.69
N PRO A 175 -26.58 26.56 -12.63
CA PRO A 175 -25.43 27.45 -12.70
C PRO A 175 -25.11 28.13 -11.36
N ASP A 176 -23.84 28.35 -11.10
CA ASP A 176 -23.30 29.04 -9.92
C ASP A 176 -23.59 28.37 -8.54
N THR A 177 -24.19 27.19 -8.54
CA THR A 177 -24.53 26.49 -7.28
C THR A 177 -23.28 25.93 -6.58
N TYR A 178 -22.29 25.45 -7.35
CA TYR A 178 -21.12 24.72 -6.84
C TYR A 178 -19.78 25.37 -7.25
N LEU A 179 -19.65 26.68 -7.11
CA LEU A 179 -18.50 27.47 -7.58
C LEU A 179 -17.14 26.93 -7.10
N ALA A 180 -17.04 26.52 -5.83
CA ALA A 180 -15.79 25.97 -5.31
C ALA A 180 -15.41 24.63 -5.97
N LEU A 181 -16.40 23.78 -6.26
CA LEU A 181 -16.20 22.51 -6.94
C LEU A 181 -15.84 22.73 -8.41
N GLU A 182 -16.46 23.68 -9.10
CA GLU A 182 -16.11 24.05 -10.46
C GLU A 182 -14.66 24.51 -10.60
N HIS A 183 -14.20 25.37 -9.68
CA HIS A 183 -12.81 25.80 -9.64
C HIS A 183 -11.84 24.66 -9.39
N ALA A 184 -12.18 23.75 -8.46
CA ALA A 184 -11.37 22.58 -8.15
C ALA A 184 -11.33 21.59 -9.31
N THR A 185 -12.46 21.38 -10.00
CA THR A 185 -12.58 20.44 -11.12
C THR A 185 -11.72 20.87 -12.31
N ARG A 186 -11.71 22.15 -12.67
CA ARG A 186 -10.84 22.69 -13.75
C ARG A 186 -9.37 22.39 -13.55
N ARG A 187 -8.88 22.37 -12.32
CA ARG A 187 -7.50 21.95 -11.98
C ARG A 187 -7.40 20.45 -11.80
N GLY A 188 -8.47 19.83 -11.37
CA GLY A 188 -8.57 18.42 -11.03
C GLY A 188 -8.37 17.49 -12.22
N THR A 189 -8.81 17.86 -13.40
CA THR A 189 -8.68 17.05 -14.62
C THR A 189 -7.28 17.08 -15.23
N THR A 190 -6.42 18.05 -14.85
CA THR A 190 -5.10 18.27 -15.46
C THR A 190 -3.93 17.68 -14.66
N ARG A 191 -4.11 17.40 -13.36
CA ARG A 191 -3.08 16.79 -12.52
C ARG A 191 -3.20 15.26 -12.54
N ASP A 192 -2.08 14.57 -12.80
CA ASP A 192 -1.99 13.11 -12.69
C ASP A 192 -1.98 12.62 -11.23
N ASP A 193 -2.02 11.31 -11.06
CA ASP A 193 -2.07 10.69 -9.73
C ASP A 193 -0.76 10.86 -8.95
N ASP A 194 0.40 10.90 -9.63
CA ASP A 194 1.70 11.07 -8.98
C ASP A 194 1.86 12.49 -8.43
N ALA A 195 1.59 13.52 -9.26
CA ALA A 195 1.62 14.91 -8.81
C ALA A 195 0.61 15.20 -7.68
N ARG A 196 -0.49 14.44 -7.61
CA ARG A 196 -1.46 14.54 -6.51
C ARG A 196 -0.96 13.89 -5.24
N PHE A 197 -0.35 12.73 -5.38
CA PHE A 197 0.27 12.04 -4.24
C PHE A 197 1.37 12.90 -3.63
N ASP A 198 2.28 13.41 -4.44
CA ASP A 198 3.38 14.24 -3.97
C ASP A 198 2.87 15.49 -3.24
N GLY A 199 1.94 16.23 -3.87
CA GLY A 199 1.38 17.41 -3.24
C GLY A 199 0.58 17.16 -1.96
N GLY A 200 -0.08 16.01 -1.84
CA GLY A 200 -0.77 15.64 -0.62
C GLY A 200 0.17 15.09 0.46
N LEU A 201 1.23 14.39 0.07
CA LEU A 201 2.28 13.99 1.00
C LEU A 201 2.99 15.22 1.58
N ASP A 202 3.30 16.23 0.75
CA ASP A 202 3.84 17.50 1.21
C ASP A 202 2.94 18.18 2.23
N LEU A 203 1.62 18.22 2.01
CA LEU A 203 0.67 18.77 2.98
C LEU A 203 0.71 18.03 4.33
N VAL A 204 0.82 16.68 4.31
CA VAL A 204 0.97 15.88 5.54
C VAL A 204 2.29 16.22 6.25
N LEU A 205 3.39 16.29 5.51
CA LEU A 205 4.72 16.60 6.07
C LEU A 205 4.82 18.04 6.57
N ASP A 206 4.16 19.00 5.93
CA ASP A 206 4.06 20.39 6.40
C ASP A 206 3.23 20.49 7.69
N ALA A 207 2.16 19.73 7.81
CA ALA A 207 1.37 19.65 9.03
C ALA A 207 2.18 19.06 10.19
N ILE A 208 3.02 18.05 9.94
CA ILE A 208 3.98 17.50 10.90
C ILE A 208 4.99 18.57 11.33
N ALA A 209 5.63 19.26 10.37
CA ALA A 209 6.58 20.33 10.65
C ALA A 209 5.98 21.45 11.52
N GLY A 210 4.72 21.81 11.29
CA GLY A 210 4.01 22.82 12.09
C GLY A 210 3.73 22.41 13.54
N ARG A 211 3.86 21.12 13.88
CA ARG A 211 3.71 20.60 15.26
C ARG A 211 5.01 20.60 16.05
N THR A 212 6.16 20.64 15.39
CA THR A 212 7.49 20.64 16.03
C THR A 212 7.91 22.03 16.56
N SER A 213 7.20 23.08 16.17
CA SER A 213 7.56 24.48 16.48
C SER A 213 6.88 25.03 17.74
N ARG A 214 6.32 24.19 18.59
CA ARG A 214 5.69 24.56 19.87
C ARG A 214 6.37 23.86 21.02
#